data_000751d228734e85305f00c4e585a832
#
_entry.id   000751d228734e85305f00c4e585a832
#
_cell.length_a   1.000
_cell.length_b   1.000
_cell.length_c   1.000
_cell.angle_alpha   90.00
_cell.angle_beta   90.00
_cell.angle_gamma   90.00
#
_symmetry.space_group_name_H-M   'P 1'
#
loop_
_entity.id
_entity.type
_entity.pdbx_description
1 polymer ?
#
loop_
_entity_poly.entity_id
_entity_poly.type
_entity_poly.pdbx_seq_one_letter_code
_entity_poly.pdbx_strand_id
1 'polypeptide(L)'
;MGHRVALFVPCYVDQLYPQVARATLELLERHGLDVEFPPAQTCCGQPMANAGCERDALATARTFVRAFAGYDFVVSPSGSCVYHVRHHYDLLEQTDDVRRVRGAVYELCQFLVDVLNVDDPGIAFPHRVGVHVGCHAQRGLRLAESSELGETSGGVMRRLLERVRGIELVELDRFDECCGFGGVFSVTEAAVSARMGLDRVQDHVRHGADVITSGDMSCLMHLEGIIRRQHLPVRVLHVAEILNGTEA
;
A
#
# COMPACT_ATOMS: atom_id res chain seq x y z
N MET A 1 -29.85 2.57 0.73
CA MET A 1 -29.14 1.29 0.50
C MET A 1 -27.68 1.54 0.84
N GLY A 2 -27.07 0.71 1.70
CA GLY A 2 -25.65 0.84 1.99
C GLY A 2 -24.81 0.52 0.76
N HIS A 3 -23.61 1.13 0.65
CA HIS A 3 -22.65 0.79 -0.39
C HIS A 3 -22.11 -0.61 -0.17
N ARG A 4 -21.94 -1.38 -1.25
CA ARG A 4 -21.26 -2.67 -1.22
C ARG A 4 -19.76 -2.46 -1.29
N VAL A 5 -19.05 -2.83 -0.24
CA VAL A 5 -17.60 -2.65 -0.11
C VAL A 5 -16.93 -4.01 -0.15
N ALA A 6 -15.93 -4.18 -1.01
CA ALA A 6 -15.10 -5.38 -1.04
C ALA A 6 -13.69 -5.10 -0.56
N LEU A 7 -13.11 -6.05 0.18
CA LEU A 7 -11.68 -6.07 0.48
C LEU A 7 -10.93 -6.83 -0.62
N PHE A 8 -10.02 -6.14 -1.29
CA PHE A 8 -9.03 -6.78 -2.16
C PHE A 8 -7.73 -7.01 -1.39
N VAL A 9 -7.39 -8.28 -1.18
CA VAL A 9 -6.16 -8.69 -0.49
C VAL A 9 -5.07 -8.99 -1.51
N PRO A 10 -3.98 -8.20 -1.55
CA PRO A 10 -2.85 -8.45 -2.44
C PRO A 10 -2.17 -9.81 -2.18
N CYS A 11 -1.61 -10.44 -3.21
CA CYS A 11 -1.02 -11.78 -3.11
C CYS A 11 0.10 -11.89 -2.06
N TYR A 12 0.96 -10.88 -1.89
CA TYR A 12 1.98 -10.87 -0.83
C TYR A 12 1.36 -10.77 0.56
N VAL A 13 0.27 -10.01 0.70
CA VAL A 13 -0.47 -9.89 1.95
C VAL A 13 -1.14 -11.23 2.28
N ASP A 14 -1.87 -11.80 1.34
CA ASP A 14 -2.56 -13.09 1.53
C ASP A 14 -1.60 -14.22 1.94
N GLN A 15 -0.47 -14.34 1.27
CA GLN A 15 0.42 -15.48 1.43
C GLN A 15 1.48 -15.30 2.54
N LEU A 16 1.90 -14.09 2.84
CA LEU A 16 3.07 -13.84 3.71
C LEU A 16 2.74 -12.95 4.92
N TYR A 17 1.72 -12.10 4.82
CA TYR A 17 1.40 -11.09 5.84
C TYR A 17 -0.12 -10.98 6.09
N PRO A 18 -0.82 -12.10 6.37
CA PRO A 18 -2.29 -12.10 6.50
C PRO A 18 -2.81 -11.19 7.61
N GLN A 19 -1.98 -10.84 8.59
CA GLN A 19 -2.33 -9.87 9.64
C GLN A 19 -2.65 -8.48 9.07
N VAL A 20 -2.04 -8.08 7.95
CA VAL A 20 -2.34 -6.80 7.27
C VAL A 20 -3.76 -6.80 6.69
N ALA A 21 -4.19 -7.93 6.10
CA ALA A 21 -5.56 -8.07 5.60
C ALA A 21 -6.58 -8.01 6.74
N ARG A 22 -6.29 -8.69 7.85
CA ARG A 22 -7.14 -8.65 9.05
C ARG A 22 -7.23 -7.26 9.64
N ALA A 23 -6.10 -6.58 9.82
CA ALA A 23 -6.07 -5.20 10.32
C ALA A 23 -6.86 -4.25 9.39
N THR A 24 -6.77 -4.45 8.07
CA THR A 24 -7.54 -3.68 7.10
C THR A 24 -9.04 -3.92 7.25
N LEU A 25 -9.46 -5.18 7.35
CA LEU A 25 -10.87 -5.56 7.56
C LEU A 25 -11.43 -4.94 8.84
N GLU A 26 -10.77 -5.22 9.97
CA GLU A 26 -11.17 -4.72 11.29
C GLU A 26 -11.25 -3.19 11.34
N LEU A 27 -10.32 -2.50 10.67
CA LEU A 27 -10.32 -1.04 10.55
C LEU A 27 -11.54 -0.54 9.77
N LEU A 28 -11.88 -1.15 8.64
CA LEU A 28 -13.05 -0.79 7.84
C LEU A 28 -14.37 -1.08 8.57
N GLU A 29 -14.47 -2.23 9.24
CA GLU A 29 -15.64 -2.60 10.05
C GLU A 29 -15.85 -1.65 11.24
N ARG A 30 -14.76 -1.19 11.88
CA ARG A 30 -14.81 -0.18 12.96
C ARG A 30 -15.41 1.15 12.48
N HIS A 31 -15.25 1.48 11.19
CA HIS A 31 -15.89 2.63 10.57
C HIS A 31 -17.33 2.34 10.08
N GLY A 32 -17.92 1.22 10.49
CA GLY A 32 -19.33 0.89 10.25
C GLY A 32 -19.61 0.31 8.86
N LEU A 33 -18.60 -0.18 8.16
CA LEU A 33 -18.78 -0.81 6.86
C LEU A 33 -19.04 -2.32 7.00
N ASP A 34 -19.95 -2.83 6.18
CA ASP A 34 -20.11 -4.27 5.94
C ASP A 34 -19.20 -4.64 4.76
N VAL A 35 -18.09 -5.31 5.06
CA VAL A 35 -17.02 -5.58 4.09
C VAL A 35 -17.06 -7.02 3.63
N GLU A 36 -17.26 -7.22 2.33
CA GLU A 36 -17.23 -8.55 1.72
C GLU A 36 -15.80 -8.93 1.27
N PHE A 37 -15.46 -10.21 1.44
CA PHE A 37 -14.25 -10.80 0.86
C PHE A 37 -14.64 -11.72 -0.30
N PRO A 38 -14.52 -11.32 -1.57
CA PRO A 38 -14.84 -12.15 -2.72
C PRO A 38 -13.90 -13.37 -2.80
N PRO A 39 -14.37 -14.61 -2.63
CA PRO A 39 -13.50 -15.80 -2.60
C PRO A 39 -12.86 -16.11 -3.97
N ALA A 40 -13.41 -15.53 -5.05
CA ALA A 40 -12.90 -15.69 -6.41
C ALA A 40 -11.81 -14.66 -6.77
N GLN A 41 -11.40 -13.80 -5.82
CA GLN A 41 -10.37 -12.81 -6.08
C GLN A 41 -9.01 -13.47 -6.36
N THR A 42 -8.17 -12.77 -7.10
CA THR A 42 -6.83 -13.22 -7.49
C THR A 42 -5.85 -12.04 -7.45
N CYS A 43 -4.58 -12.31 -7.79
CA CYS A 43 -3.58 -11.25 -7.97
C CYS A 43 -4.07 -10.17 -8.94
N CYS A 44 -3.62 -8.92 -8.77
CA CYS A 44 -3.88 -7.84 -9.73
C CYS A 44 -3.20 -8.03 -11.10
N GLY A 45 -2.22 -8.92 -11.20
CA GLY A 45 -1.47 -9.17 -12.44
C GLY A 45 -0.18 -8.34 -12.59
N GLN A 46 0.09 -7.40 -11.70
CA GLN A 46 1.25 -6.51 -11.78
C GLN A 46 2.60 -7.24 -11.93
N PRO A 47 2.91 -8.34 -11.20
CA PRO A 47 4.20 -9.02 -11.36
C PRO A 47 4.48 -9.51 -12.79
N MET A 48 3.47 -10.02 -13.48
CA MET A 48 3.59 -10.44 -14.89
C MET A 48 3.78 -9.22 -15.82
N ALA A 49 3.01 -8.17 -15.61
CA ALA A 49 3.14 -6.94 -16.40
C ALA A 49 4.53 -6.31 -16.23
N ASN A 50 5.03 -6.20 -14.99
CA ASN A 50 6.37 -5.68 -14.71
C ASN A 50 7.50 -6.54 -15.30
N ALA A 51 7.24 -7.83 -15.57
CA ALA A 51 8.17 -8.73 -16.26
C ALA A 51 8.13 -8.59 -17.79
N GLY A 52 7.32 -7.67 -18.34
CA GLY A 52 7.12 -7.53 -19.78
C GLY A 52 6.13 -8.57 -20.39
N CYS A 53 5.43 -9.34 -19.55
CA CYS A 53 4.44 -10.32 -19.93
C CYS A 53 3.01 -9.77 -19.81
N GLU A 54 2.77 -8.56 -20.31
CA GLU A 54 1.49 -7.85 -20.17
C GLU A 54 0.30 -8.65 -20.75
N ARG A 55 0.50 -9.32 -21.89
CA ARG A 55 -0.55 -10.14 -22.52
C ARG A 55 -0.99 -11.30 -21.64
N ASP A 56 -0.05 -11.93 -20.94
CA ASP A 56 -0.33 -13.03 -20.03
C ASP A 56 -1.06 -12.54 -18.77
N ALA A 57 -0.79 -11.31 -18.34
CA ALA A 57 -1.49 -10.65 -17.23
C ALA A 57 -2.99 -10.39 -17.53
N LEU A 58 -3.41 -10.33 -18.81
CA LEU A 58 -4.80 -10.04 -19.19
C LEU A 58 -5.80 -11.07 -18.66
N ALA A 59 -5.42 -12.35 -18.58
CA ALA A 59 -6.29 -13.41 -18.06
C ALA A 59 -6.58 -13.17 -16.56
N THR A 60 -5.55 -12.83 -15.80
CA THR A 60 -5.64 -12.48 -14.38
C THR A 60 -6.47 -11.21 -14.19
N ALA A 61 -6.23 -10.18 -14.99
CA ALA A 61 -7.00 -8.93 -14.95
C ALA A 61 -8.51 -9.14 -15.23
N ARG A 62 -8.85 -10.01 -16.20
CA ARG A 62 -10.27 -10.37 -16.44
C ARG A 62 -10.89 -11.10 -15.26
N THR A 63 -10.16 -11.97 -14.58
CA THR A 63 -10.64 -12.64 -13.38
C THR A 63 -10.86 -11.65 -12.25
N PHE A 64 -9.95 -10.71 -12.06
CA PHE A 64 -10.12 -9.60 -11.12
C PHE A 64 -11.39 -8.80 -11.40
N VAL A 65 -11.59 -8.37 -12.65
CA VAL A 65 -12.80 -7.62 -13.03
C VAL A 65 -14.07 -8.39 -12.71
N ARG A 66 -14.14 -9.69 -13.05
CA ARG A 66 -15.31 -10.53 -12.72
C ARG A 66 -15.58 -10.63 -11.23
N ALA A 67 -14.52 -10.70 -10.40
CA ALA A 67 -14.65 -10.82 -8.96
C ALA A 67 -15.18 -9.54 -8.31
N PHE A 68 -14.85 -8.37 -8.89
CA PHE A 68 -15.12 -7.08 -8.26
C PHE A 68 -16.17 -6.19 -8.97
N ALA A 69 -16.68 -6.57 -10.13
CA ALA A 69 -17.61 -5.74 -10.93
C ALA A 69 -18.93 -5.38 -10.20
N GLY A 70 -19.34 -6.18 -9.19
CA GLY A 70 -20.59 -5.98 -8.45
C GLY A 70 -20.47 -5.04 -7.23
N TYR A 71 -19.29 -4.45 -6.96
CA TYR A 71 -19.07 -3.62 -5.78
C TYR A 71 -18.99 -2.14 -6.12
N ASP A 72 -19.48 -1.30 -5.18
CA ASP A 72 -19.39 0.17 -5.29
C ASP A 72 -17.98 0.65 -4.97
N PHE A 73 -17.31 -0.03 -3.99
CA PHE A 73 -15.94 0.24 -3.61
C PHE A 73 -15.14 -1.05 -3.44
N VAL A 74 -13.88 -1.02 -3.85
CA VAL A 74 -12.90 -2.09 -3.65
C VAL A 74 -11.70 -1.49 -2.95
N VAL A 75 -11.49 -1.85 -1.69
CA VAL A 75 -10.43 -1.28 -0.87
C VAL A 75 -9.26 -2.25 -0.75
N SER A 76 -8.05 -1.74 -0.92
CA SER A 76 -6.83 -2.57 -0.85
C SER A 76 -5.74 -1.90 -0.02
N PRO A 77 -5.03 -2.64 0.87
CA PRO A 77 -3.83 -2.17 1.55
C PRO A 77 -2.59 -2.29 0.65
N SER A 78 -2.68 -1.75 -0.58
CA SER A 78 -1.56 -1.74 -1.53
C SER A 78 -1.74 -0.68 -2.61
N GLY A 79 -0.96 0.39 -2.52
CA GLY A 79 -0.94 1.44 -3.52
C GLY A 79 -0.48 0.96 -4.89
N SER A 80 0.47 0.00 -4.95
CA SER A 80 0.97 -0.53 -6.22
C SER A 80 -0.07 -1.36 -6.95
N CYS A 81 -0.84 -2.19 -6.25
CA CYS A 81 -1.93 -2.97 -6.84
C CYS A 81 -3.07 -2.05 -7.33
N VAL A 82 -3.46 -1.07 -6.54
CA VAL A 82 -4.49 -0.08 -6.92
C VAL A 82 -4.06 0.69 -8.16
N TYR A 83 -2.82 1.17 -8.19
CA TYR A 83 -2.26 1.83 -9.37
C TYR A 83 -2.34 0.94 -10.60
N HIS A 84 -1.93 -0.34 -10.49
CA HIS A 84 -1.96 -1.28 -11.60
C HIS A 84 -3.39 -1.47 -12.15
N VAL A 85 -4.38 -1.66 -11.28
CA VAL A 85 -5.78 -1.80 -11.71
C VAL A 85 -6.29 -0.53 -12.39
N ARG A 86 -6.03 0.64 -11.81
CA ARG A 86 -6.52 1.91 -12.36
C ARG A 86 -5.90 2.26 -13.71
N HIS A 87 -4.60 1.99 -13.90
CA HIS A 87 -3.83 2.51 -15.02
C HIS A 87 -3.44 1.46 -16.06
N HIS A 88 -3.25 0.19 -15.70
CA HIS A 88 -2.83 -0.86 -16.63
C HIS A 88 -3.96 -1.79 -17.09
N TYR A 89 -5.17 -1.67 -16.54
CA TYR A 89 -6.33 -2.37 -17.09
C TYR A 89 -6.94 -1.64 -18.30
N ASP A 90 -6.33 -0.58 -18.77
CA ASP A 90 -6.62 0.06 -20.07
C ASP A 90 -6.28 -0.87 -21.26
N LEU A 91 -5.41 -1.85 -21.06
CA LEU A 91 -5.11 -2.91 -22.04
C LEU A 91 -6.28 -3.91 -22.24
N LEU A 92 -7.25 -3.95 -21.34
CA LEU A 92 -8.49 -4.73 -21.52
C LEU A 92 -9.44 -3.98 -22.45
N GLU A 93 -10.34 -4.73 -23.12
CA GLU A 93 -11.52 -4.14 -23.75
C GLU A 93 -12.30 -3.34 -22.67
N GLN A 94 -12.55 -2.06 -22.92
CA GLN A 94 -13.14 -1.13 -21.95
C GLN A 94 -14.65 -1.31 -21.89
N THR A 95 -15.10 -2.45 -21.36
CA THR A 95 -16.51 -2.70 -21.02
C THR A 95 -16.95 -1.86 -19.83
N ASP A 96 -18.27 -1.80 -19.56
CA ASP A 96 -18.79 -1.07 -18.40
C ASP A 96 -18.23 -1.62 -17.07
N ASP A 97 -18.07 -2.94 -16.97
CA ASP A 97 -17.50 -3.58 -15.79
C ASP A 97 -16.02 -3.22 -15.60
N VAL A 98 -15.22 -3.20 -16.67
CA VAL A 98 -13.80 -2.77 -16.59
C VAL A 98 -13.71 -1.32 -16.14
N ARG A 99 -14.49 -0.41 -16.73
CA ARG A 99 -14.50 1.00 -16.34
C ARG A 99 -14.96 1.20 -14.89
N ARG A 100 -15.99 0.45 -14.47
CA ARG A 100 -16.50 0.49 -13.09
C ARG A 100 -15.43 0.05 -12.10
N VAL A 101 -14.81 -1.11 -12.30
CA VAL A 101 -13.79 -1.65 -11.39
C VAL A 101 -12.58 -0.71 -11.30
N ARG A 102 -12.10 -0.17 -12.43
CA ARG A 102 -11.01 0.81 -12.45
C ARG A 102 -11.33 2.07 -11.62
N GLY A 103 -12.57 2.52 -11.64
CA GLY A 103 -13.03 3.67 -10.85
C GLY A 103 -13.34 3.35 -9.38
N ALA A 104 -13.67 2.10 -9.06
CA ALA A 104 -14.10 1.67 -7.73
C ALA A 104 -12.95 1.23 -6.81
N VAL A 105 -11.76 0.99 -7.34
CA VAL A 105 -10.61 0.53 -6.55
C VAL A 105 -9.92 1.70 -5.85
N TYR A 106 -9.69 1.56 -4.53
CA TYR A 106 -9.06 2.56 -3.66
C TYR A 106 -7.93 1.97 -2.84
N GLU A 107 -6.87 2.76 -2.66
CA GLU A 107 -5.87 2.50 -1.61
C GLU A 107 -6.50 2.81 -0.24
N LEU A 108 -6.12 2.04 0.79
CA LEU A 108 -6.75 2.11 2.11
C LEU A 108 -6.77 3.54 2.70
N CYS A 109 -5.63 4.21 2.78
CA CYS A 109 -5.56 5.56 3.36
C CYS A 109 -6.35 6.56 2.52
N GLN A 110 -6.32 6.43 1.20
CA GLN A 110 -7.15 7.23 0.31
C GLN A 110 -8.63 7.03 0.60
N PHE A 111 -9.08 5.78 0.74
CA PHE A 111 -10.48 5.46 1.02
C PHE A 111 -10.94 6.05 2.35
N LEU A 112 -10.13 5.91 3.40
CA LEU A 112 -10.42 6.47 4.72
C LEU A 112 -10.62 8.00 4.68
N VAL A 113 -9.73 8.69 3.96
CA VAL A 113 -9.75 10.16 3.90
C VAL A 113 -10.80 10.68 2.91
N ASP A 114 -10.77 10.20 1.66
CA ASP A 114 -11.55 10.80 0.57
C ASP A 114 -13.00 10.32 0.52
N VAL A 115 -13.27 9.09 1.01
CA VAL A 115 -14.62 8.49 0.96
C VAL A 115 -15.28 8.52 2.33
N LEU A 116 -14.57 8.07 3.38
CA LEU A 116 -15.13 8.01 4.73
C LEU A 116 -14.95 9.31 5.52
N ASN A 117 -14.14 10.26 5.02
CA ASN A 117 -13.82 11.52 5.70
C ASN A 117 -13.26 11.31 7.12
N VAL A 118 -12.43 10.29 7.31
CA VAL A 118 -11.77 10.02 8.58
C VAL A 118 -10.70 11.08 8.81
N ASP A 119 -10.86 11.86 9.88
CA ASP A 119 -9.87 12.87 10.29
C ASP A 119 -9.03 12.39 11.49
N ASP A 120 -9.62 11.63 12.43
CA ASP A 120 -8.95 11.05 13.60
C ASP A 120 -9.20 9.54 13.64
N PRO A 121 -8.16 8.69 13.54
CA PRO A 121 -8.32 7.24 13.66
C PRO A 121 -8.64 6.76 15.10
N GLY A 122 -8.58 7.65 16.11
CA GLY A 122 -9.00 7.36 17.47
C GLY A 122 -8.10 6.41 18.26
N ILE A 123 -6.85 6.18 17.82
CA ILE A 123 -5.91 5.22 18.38
C ILE A 123 -4.65 5.88 18.95
N ALA A 124 -3.84 5.13 19.70
CA ALA A 124 -2.54 5.56 20.19
C ALA A 124 -1.44 4.60 19.71
N PHE A 125 -0.29 5.17 19.34
CA PHE A 125 0.90 4.43 18.93
C PHE A 125 2.18 5.20 19.31
N PRO A 126 2.66 5.10 20.58
CA PRO A 126 3.72 5.94 21.11
C PRO A 126 5.13 5.47 20.65
N HIS A 127 5.38 5.56 19.34
CA HIS A 127 6.64 5.17 18.71
C HIS A 127 7.11 6.26 17.73
N ARG A 128 8.43 6.24 17.47
CA ARG A 128 9.06 7.04 16.42
C ARG A 128 8.90 6.32 15.08
N VAL A 129 8.14 6.90 14.18
CA VAL A 129 7.73 6.25 12.92
C VAL A 129 8.28 6.99 11.71
N GLY A 130 9.02 6.28 10.89
CA GLY A 130 9.44 6.74 9.59
C GLY A 130 8.46 6.29 8.50
N VAL A 131 7.96 7.24 7.72
CA VAL A 131 6.99 6.97 6.66
C VAL A 131 7.71 6.69 5.34
N HIS A 132 7.49 5.50 4.78
CA HIS A 132 7.90 5.17 3.42
C HIS A 132 6.69 5.23 2.48
N VAL A 133 6.60 6.25 1.65
CA VAL A 133 5.56 6.32 0.62
C VAL A 133 6.03 5.53 -0.60
N GLY A 134 5.30 4.47 -0.95
CA GLY A 134 5.59 3.69 -2.14
C GLY A 134 5.45 4.52 -3.42
N CYS A 135 6.36 4.34 -4.39
CA CYS A 135 6.41 5.15 -5.62
C CYS A 135 5.11 5.14 -6.44
N HIS A 136 4.37 4.02 -6.45
CA HIS A 136 3.07 3.93 -7.14
C HIS A 136 1.98 4.75 -6.43
N ALA A 137 1.94 4.71 -5.09
CA ALA A 137 1.01 5.55 -4.33
C ALA A 137 1.35 7.03 -4.51
N GLN A 138 2.62 7.39 -4.42
CA GLN A 138 3.08 8.76 -4.50
C GLN A 138 2.92 9.34 -5.91
N ARG A 139 3.67 8.81 -6.88
CA ARG A 139 3.72 9.36 -8.25
C ARG A 139 2.58 8.87 -9.13
N GLY A 140 2.18 7.62 -8.97
CA GLY A 140 1.15 6.99 -9.79
C GLY A 140 -0.26 7.41 -9.40
N LEU A 141 -0.61 7.25 -8.12
CA LEU A 141 -1.93 7.62 -7.60
C LEU A 141 -2.00 9.07 -7.09
N ARG A 142 -0.86 9.76 -6.98
CA ARG A 142 -0.74 11.13 -6.44
C ARG A 142 -1.31 11.27 -5.03
N LEU A 143 -1.09 10.28 -4.19
CA LEU A 143 -1.55 10.25 -2.79
C LEU A 143 -0.57 10.94 -1.83
N ALA A 144 0.60 11.32 -2.30
CA ALA A 144 1.57 12.14 -1.61
C ALA A 144 2.35 12.97 -2.64
N GLU A 145 2.90 14.06 -2.19
CA GLU A 145 3.72 14.92 -3.01
C GLU A 145 5.12 14.32 -3.21
N SER A 146 5.80 14.75 -4.24
CA SER A 146 7.16 14.33 -4.57
C SER A 146 8.07 15.54 -4.65
N SER A 147 9.36 15.35 -4.38
CA SER A 147 10.37 16.42 -4.41
C SER A 147 10.44 17.12 -5.76
N GLU A 148 10.08 16.42 -6.84
CA GLU A 148 10.04 17.00 -8.19
C GLU A 148 8.98 18.11 -8.34
N LEU A 149 7.96 18.12 -7.49
CA LEU A 149 6.88 19.13 -7.50
C LEU A 149 7.14 20.28 -6.51
N GLY A 150 8.20 20.21 -5.71
CA GLY A 150 8.58 21.25 -4.76
C GLY A 150 7.69 21.36 -3.52
N GLU A 151 6.80 20.42 -3.29
CA GLU A 151 5.88 20.40 -2.16
C GLU A 151 6.13 19.16 -1.28
N THR A 152 5.92 19.30 0.04
CA THR A 152 6.31 18.28 1.05
C THR A 152 5.20 17.93 2.04
N SER A 153 3.92 17.98 1.63
CA SER A 153 2.78 17.79 2.55
C SER A 153 2.61 16.36 3.09
N GLY A 154 3.40 15.39 2.63
CA GLY A 154 3.39 14.02 3.14
C GLY A 154 2.17 13.17 2.75
N GLY A 155 1.13 13.75 2.16
CA GLY A 155 -0.02 13.03 1.60
C GLY A 155 -1.01 12.45 2.60
N VAL A 156 -1.95 11.64 2.09
CA VAL A 156 -3.11 11.12 2.87
C VAL A 156 -2.70 10.20 4.03
N MET A 157 -1.68 9.37 3.84
CA MET A 157 -1.19 8.47 4.89
C MET A 157 -0.57 9.25 6.05
N ARG A 158 0.27 10.25 5.77
CA ARG A 158 0.89 11.09 6.81
C ARG A 158 -0.16 11.87 7.60
N ARG A 159 -1.18 12.43 6.93
CA ARG A 159 -2.29 13.13 7.59
C ARG A 159 -3.01 12.26 8.62
N LEU A 160 -3.28 10.98 8.30
CA LEU A 160 -3.89 10.06 9.25
C LEU A 160 -2.94 9.74 10.42
N LEU A 161 -1.66 9.50 10.14
CA LEU A 161 -0.67 9.17 11.17
C LEU A 161 -0.43 10.35 12.12
N GLU A 162 -0.43 11.59 11.66
CA GLU A 162 -0.28 12.78 12.48
C GLU A 162 -1.40 12.95 13.54
N ARG A 163 -2.54 12.27 13.36
CA ARG A 163 -3.67 12.25 14.31
C ARG A 163 -3.59 11.09 15.30
N VAL A 164 -2.67 10.14 15.10
CA VAL A 164 -2.45 9.02 16.02
C VAL A 164 -1.80 9.55 17.31
N ARG A 165 -2.39 9.26 18.45
CA ARG A 165 -1.89 9.77 19.73
C ARG A 165 -0.52 9.16 20.08
N GLY A 166 0.41 10.02 20.45
CA GLY A 166 1.75 9.62 20.90
C GLY A 166 2.71 9.20 19.79
N ILE A 167 2.28 9.19 18.52
CA ILE A 167 3.19 8.96 17.41
C ILE A 167 4.15 10.14 17.24
N GLU A 168 5.41 9.85 16.94
CA GLU A 168 6.40 10.83 16.52
C GLU A 168 6.84 10.50 15.11
N LEU A 169 6.43 11.28 14.11
CA LEU A 169 6.87 11.08 12.72
C LEU A 169 8.26 11.68 12.55
N VAL A 170 9.22 10.84 12.11
CA VAL A 170 10.59 11.30 11.86
C VAL A 170 10.69 11.93 10.47
N GLU A 171 11.43 13.02 10.38
CA GLU A 171 11.74 13.65 9.08
C GLU A 171 12.93 12.96 8.45
N LEU A 172 12.82 12.65 7.16
CA LEU A 172 13.82 11.93 6.39
C LEU A 172 14.56 12.87 5.44
N ASP A 173 15.84 12.61 5.18
CA ASP A 173 16.63 13.39 4.22
C ASP A 173 16.05 13.24 2.79
N ARG A 174 15.55 12.04 2.46
CA ARG A 174 15.00 11.69 1.15
C ARG A 174 13.63 11.03 1.31
N PHE A 175 12.64 11.81 1.71
CA PHE A 175 11.29 11.31 2.05
C PHE A 175 10.62 10.52 0.91
N ASP A 176 10.93 10.80 -0.36
CA ASP A 176 10.31 10.23 -1.55
C ASP A 176 11.19 9.21 -2.31
N GLU A 177 12.28 8.75 -1.68
CA GLU A 177 13.18 7.77 -2.30
C GLU A 177 12.52 6.37 -2.39
N CYS A 178 12.73 5.70 -3.52
CA CYS A 178 12.21 4.35 -3.75
C CYS A 178 12.90 3.32 -2.86
N CYS A 179 12.14 2.30 -2.40
CA CYS A 179 12.69 1.18 -1.62
C CYS A 179 13.61 0.25 -2.44
N GLY A 180 13.51 0.27 -3.77
CA GLY A 180 14.30 -0.58 -4.65
C GLY A 180 13.69 -1.95 -4.93
N PHE A 181 12.50 -2.30 -4.41
CA PHE A 181 11.91 -3.63 -4.64
C PHE A 181 11.63 -3.88 -6.13
N GLY A 182 10.77 -3.08 -6.77
CA GLY A 182 10.45 -3.16 -8.20
C GLY A 182 9.95 -4.51 -8.72
N GLY A 183 9.57 -5.45 -7.84
CA GLY A 183 9.14 -6.80 -8.23
C GLY A 183 10.28 -7.60 -8.88
N VAL A 184 10.19 -7.84 -10.19
CA VAL A 184 11.22 -8.56 -10.97
C VAL A 184 12.59 -7.89 -10.88
N PHE A 185 12.64 -6.56 -10.79
CA PHE A 185 13.87 -5.79 -10.63
C PHE A 185 14.73 -6.26 -9.43
N SER A 186 14.08 -6.63 -8.32
CA SER A 186 14.79 -7.13 -7.13
C SER A 186 15.51 -8.47 -7.37
N VAL A 187 15.16 -9.18 -8.44
CA VAL A 187 15.78 -10.45 -8.84
C VAL A 187 16.81 -10.24 -9.95
N THR A 188 16.44 -9.47 -10.99
CA THR A 188 17.32 -9.24 -12.15
C THR A 188 18.45 -8.27 -11.85
N GLU A 189 18.20 -7.27 -11.01
CA GLU A 189 19.14 -6.22 -10.61
C GLU A 189 19.41 -6.26 -9.09
N ALA A 190 19.59 -7.46 -8.54
CA ALA A 190 19.62 -7.70 -7.10
C ALA A 190 20.61 -6.80 -6.32
N ALA A 191 21.78 -6.54 -6.88
CA ALA A 191 22.80 -5.69 -6.23
C ALA A 191 22.33 -4.23 -6.11
N VAL A 192 21.72 -3.69 -7.16
CA VAL A 192 21.20 -2.31 -7.19
C VAL A 192 19.98 -2.20 -6.26
N SER A 193 19.06 -3.14 -6.36
CA SER A 193 17.86 -3.24 -5.51
C SER A 193 18.25 -3.28 -4.02
N ALA A 194 19.17 -4.15 -3.63
CA ALA A 194 19.65 -4.25 -2.25
C ALA A 194 20.32 -2.95 -1.78
N ARG A 195 21.08 -2.28 -2.64
CA ARG A 195 21.71 -1.00 -2.31
C ARG A 195 20.68 0.10 -2.07
N MET A 196 19.70 0.23 -2.96
CA MET A 196 18.59 1.20 -2.81
C MET A 196 17.84 0.99 -1.49
N GLY A 197 17.48 -0.26 -1.19
CA GLY A 197 16.80 -0.57 0.05
C GLY A 197 17.65 -0.32 1.29
N LEU A 198 18.96 -0.58 1.24
CA LEU A 198 19.87 -0.27 2.34
C LEU A 198 19.95 1.24 2.59
N ASP A 199 20.11 2.04 1.53
CA ASP A 199 20.15 3.51 1.64
C ASP A 199 18.85 4.03 2.26
N ARG A 200 17.71 3.46 1.85
CA ARG A 200 16.39 3.81 2.39
C ARG A 200 16.26 3.46 3.87
N VAL A 201 16.63 2.24 4.28
CA VAL A 201 16.59 1.84 5.70
C VAL A 201 17.52 2.69 6.54
N GLN A 202 18.74 2.98 6.03
CA GLN A 202 19.70 3.81 6.74
C GLN A 202 19.20 5.24 6.96
N ASP A 203 18.44 5.80 6.03
CA ASP A 203 17.82 7.11 6.22
C ASP A 203 16.85 7.09 7.41
N HIS A 204 15.97 6.10 7.50
CA HIS A 204 15.09 5.92 8.66
C HIS A 204 15.84 5.73 9.98
N VAL A 205 16.88 4.88 9.99
CA VAL A 205 17.68 4.59 11.19
C VAL A 205 18.45 5.82 11.67
N ARG A 206 19.06 6.60 10.76
CA ARG A 206 19.77 7.85 11.11
C ARG A 206 18.88 8.86 11.79
N HIS A 207 17.61 8.92 11.40
CA HIS A 207 16.62 9.80 12.01
C HIS A 207 15.91 9.19 13.23
N GLY A 208 16.37 8.01 13.66
CA GLY A 208 15.95 7.36 14.92
C GLY A 208 14.53 6.78 14.85
N ALA A 209 14.09 6.30 13.69
CA ALA A 209 12.83 5.57 13.60
C ALA A 209 12.91 4.23 14.34
N ASP A 210 11.92 3.92 15.16
CA ASP A 210 11.70 2.60 15.76
C ASP A 210 10.94 1.69 14.79
N VAL A 211 10.08 2.29 13.97
CA VAL A 211 9.20 1.62 13.02
C VAL A 211 9.28 2.31 11.66
N ILE A 212 9.38 1.53 10.59
CA ILE A 212 9.14 1.98 9.21
C ILE A 212 7.75 1.54 8.80
N THR A 213 6.91 2.47 8.36
CA THR A 213 5.56 2.16 7.87
C THR A 213 5.37 2.53 6.41
N SER A 214 4.48 1.80 5.75
CA SER A 214 4.08 2.04 4.37
C SER A 214 2.66 1.54 4.12
N GLY A 215 2.00 2.05 3.09
CA GLY A 215 0.75 1.51 2.52
C GLY A 215 0.98 0.42 1.48
N ASP A 216 2.20 -0.15 1.40
CA ASP A 216 2.52 -1.21 0.43
C ASP A 216 3.44 -2.26 1.05
N MET A 217 2.88 -3.44 1.34
CA MET A 217 3.62 -4.51 1.99
C MET A 217 4.78 -5.04 1.15
N SER A 218 4.74 -4.89 -0.16
CA SER A 218 5.83 -5.29 -1.05
C SER A 218 7.11 -4.48 -0.79
N CYS A 219 6.98 -3.18 -0.53
CA CYS A 219 8.08 -2.33 -0.10
C CYS A 219 8.60 -2.74 1.28
N LEU A 220 7.68 -2.91 2.25
CA LEU A 220 8.05 -3.29 3.62
C LEU A 220 8.75 -4.65 3.69
N MET A 221 8.28 -5.64 2.94
CA MET A 221 8.93 -6.96 2.84
C MET A 221 10.39 -6.84 2.39
N HIS A 222 10.65 -6.01 1.39
CA HIS A 222 12.01 -5.78 0.89
C HIS A 222 12.89 -5.10 1.94
N LEU A 223 12.39 -4.03 2.58
CA LEU A 223 13.11 -3.33 3.64
C LEU A 223 13.33 -4.22 4.86
N GLU A 224 12.34 -5.04 5.24
CA GLU A 224 12.45 -6.01 6.34
C GLU A 224 13.57 -7.03 6.09
N GLY A 225 13.67 -7.55 4.87
CA GLY A 225 14.76 -8.46 4.48
C GLY A 225 16.14 -7.84 4.68
N ILE A 226 16.29 -6.55 4.36
CA ILE A 226 17.55 -5.80 4.56
C ILE A 226 17.80 -5.56 6.05
N ILE A 227 16.79 -5.12 6.80
CA ILE A 227 16.88 -4.90 8.25
C ILE A 227 17.37 -6.16 8.96
N ARG A 228 16.74 -7.31 8.67
CA ARG A 228 17.11 -8.60 9.25
C ARG A 228 18.54 -8.99 8.89
N ARG A 229 18.95 -8.85 7.63
CA ARG A 229 20.28 -9.18 7.14
C ARG A 229 21.36 -8.30 7.75
N GLN A 230 21.09 -7.04 8.01
CA GLN A 230 22.00 -6.05 8.58
C GLN A 230 21.91 -5.94 10.10
N HIS A 231 21.02 -6.70 10.75
CA HIS A 231 20.77 -6.66 12.19
C HIS A 231 20.47 -5.24 12.71
N LEU A 232 19.68 -4.47 11.97
CA LEU A 232 19.36 -3.09 12.31
C LEU A 232 18.23 -3.02 13.36
N PRO A 233 18.27 -2.04 14.29
CA PRO A 233 17.34 -1.94 15.40
C PRO A 233 16.05 -1.19 15.02
N VAL A 234 15.44 -1.55 13.88
CA VAL A 234 14.20 -0.99 13.40
C VAL A 234 13.31 -2.11 12.90
N ARG A 235 12.01 -1.98 13.03
CA ARG A 235 11.03 -2.96 12.52
C ARG A 235 10.12 -2.35 11.47
N VAL A 236 9.40 -3.18 10.73
CA VAL A 236 8.37 -2.72 9.77
C VAL A 236 6.98 -3.03 10.29
N LEU A 237 6.03 -2.13 10.05
CA LEU A 237 4.60 -2.33 10.24
C LEU A 237 3.84 -1.70 9.09
N HIS A 238 2.83 -2.39 8.58
CA HIS A 238 1.95 -1.79 7.59
C HIS A 238 1.08 -0.70 8.24
N VAL A 239 0.76 0.36 7.50
CA VAL A 239 -0.07 1.46 8.03
C VAL A 239 -1.42 0.98 8.55
N ALA A 240 -2.02 -0.05 7.95
CA ALA A 240 -3.25 -0.66 8.45
C ALA A 240 -3.14 -1.21 9.86
N GLU A 241 -1.99 -1.80 10.21
CA GLU A 241 -1.73 -2.34 11.56
C GLU A 241 -1.64 -1.20 12.58
N ILE A 242 -0.94 -0.12 12.24
CA ILE A 242 -0.87 1.08 13.09
C ILE A 242 -2.27 1.68 13.28
N LEU A 243 -2.99 1.95 12.18
CA LEU A 243 -4.33 2.56 12.23
C LEU A 243 -5.39 1.64 12.87
N ASN A 244 -5.15 0.33 12.89
CA ASN A 244 -6.00 -0.61 13.63
C ASN A 244 -5.67 -0.66 15.13
N GLY A 245 -4.59 -0.06 15.58
CA GLY A 245 -4.14 -0.14 16.96
C GLY A 245 -3.58 -1.54 17.32
N THR A 246 -3.07 -2.26 16.34
CA THR A 246 -2.43 -3.55 16.56
C THR A 246 -1.05 -3.29 17.16
N GLU A 247 -0.87 -3.65 18.43
CA GLU A 247 0.46 -3.74 19.04
C GLU A 247 1.18 -4.98 18.49
N ALA A 248 2.36 -4.77 17.93
CA ALA A 248 3.20 -5.84 17.40
C ALA A 248 4.15 -6.37 18.48
#